data_ec9267a41281a2ce1ed8ca07da438758
#
_entry.id   ec9267a41281a2ce1ed8ca07da438758
#
_cell.length_a   1.000
_cell.length_b   1.000
_cell.length_c   1.000
_cell.angle_alpha   90.00
_cell.angle_beta   90.00
_cell.angle_gamma   90.00
#
_symmetry.space_group_name_H-M   'P 1'
#
loop_
_entity.id
_entity.type
_entity.pdbx_description
1 polymer ?
#
loop_
_entity_poly.entity_id
_entity_poly.type
_entity_poly.pdbx_seq_one_letter_code
_entity_poly.pdbx_strand_id
1 'polypeptide(L)'
;YMTSDLSKCINCYRCVRACDEVQGQFVLSMAGRGFDSHIIKGHDQSFMDSDCVSCGACSQACPTSAISDVFQSKAILAEEKTRTVCTYCGVGCNLEVSTANGEILSIQAPYDAEVNEGHTCLKGRYAFGFYNHEDRIKTPLIKRNGKFEEATWDEAYDLITGKFKSIIEENGPDAIAGISSARCTNEENYLMQKFI
;
A
#
# COMPACT_ATOMS: atom_id res chain seq x y z
N TYR A 1 1.02 13.65 1.24
CA TYR A 1 0.81 13.00 -0.06
C TYR A 1 -0.18 13.78 -0.94
N MET A 2 -1.11 14.51 -0.35
CA MET A 2 -2.17 15.21 -1.09
C MET A 2 -1.80 16.67 -1.37
N THR A 3 -2.13 17.14 -2.56
CA THR A 3 -1.98 18.54 -2.99
C THR A 3 -3.30 19.07 -3.54
N SER A 4 -3.49 20.39 -3.52
CA SER A 4 -4.68 21.03 -4.10
C SER A 4 -4.32 22.30 -4.86
N ASP A 5 -4.85 22.42 -6.06
CA ASP A 5 -4.84 23.62 -6.91
C ASP A 5 -6.28 23.93 -7.31
N LEU A 6 -6.94 24.74 -6.50
CA LEU A 6 -8.36 25.03 -6.68
C LEU A 6 -8.67 25.88 -7.91
N SER A 7 -7.67 26.45 -8.59
CA SER A 7 -7.87 27.14 -9.87
C SER A 7 -8.41 26.20 -10.96
N LYS A 8 -8.19 24.88 -10.80
CA LYS A 8 -8.70 23.82 -11.69
C LYS A 8 -10.05 23.24 -11.25
N CYS A 9 -10.58 23.71 -10.10
CA CYS A 9 -11.80 23.14 -9.53
C CYS A 9 -13.04 23.58 -10.31
N ILE A 10 -13.86 22.59 -10.69
CA ILE A 10 -15.14 22.82 -11.36
C ILE A 10 -16.35 22.65 -10.43
N ASN A 11 -16.11 22.62 -9.14
CA ASN A 11 -17.13 22.48 -8.08
C ASN A 11 -18.09 21.28 -8.28
N CYS A 12 -17.55 20.14 -8.75
CA CYS A 12 -18.34 18.92 -9.04
C CYS A 12 -18.67 18.08 -7.80
N TYR A 13 -18.18 18.42 -6.62
CA TYR A 13 -18.39 17.75 -5.32
C TYR A 13 -17.92 16.30 -5.20
N ARG A 14 -17.32 15.71 -6.22
CA ARG A 14 -16.86 14.30 -6.18
C ARG A 14 -15.89 14.04 -5.03
N CYS A 15 -14.97 14.96 -4.77
CA CYS A 15 -14.00 14.83 -3.68
C CYS A 15 -14.65 14.92 -2.30
N VAL A 16 -15.64 15.78 -2.13
CA VAL A 16 -16.43 15.89 -0.89
C VAL A 16 -17.17 14.60 -0.63
N ARG A 17 -17.91 14.09 -1.63
CA ARG A 17 -18.64 12.82 -1.51
C ARG A 17 -17.71 11.63 -1.29
N ALA A 18 -16.56 11.58 -1.94
CA ALA A 18 -15.56 10.53 -1.71
C ALA A 18 -15.01 10.56 -0.28
N CYS A 19 -14.85 11.75 0.30
CA CYS A 19 -14.38 11.92 1.68
C CYS A 19 -15.47 11.60 2.71
N ASP A 20 -16.70 12.01 2.44
CA ASP A 20 -17.86 11.90 3.32
C ASP A 20 -18.54 10.53 3.19
N GLU A 21 -19.21 10.26 2.07
CA GLU A 21 -20.08 9.10 1.88
C GLU A 21 -19.28 7.79 1.82
N VAL A 22 -18.07 7.86 1.31
CA VAL A 22 -17.28 6.68 0.99
C VAL A 22 -16.23 6.41 2.06
N GLN A 23 -15.40 7.40 2.40
CA GLN A 23 -14.34 7.23 3.38
C GLN A 23 -14.80 7.50 4.83
N GLY A 24 -15.89 8.24 5.03
CA GLY A 24 -16.42 8.59 6.35
C GLY A 24 -15.52 9.51 7.17
N GLN A 25 -14.67 10.33 6.52
CA GLN A 25 -13.72 11.22 7.22
C GLN A 25 -14.21 12.65 7.37
N PHE A 26 -15.14 13.10 6.52
CA PHE A 26 -15.77 14.43 6.59
C PHE A 26 -14.79 15.63 6.57
N VAL A 27 -13.59 15.45 6.05
CA VAL A 27 -12.55 16.48 6.02
C VAL A 27 -12.83 17.53 4.97
N LEU A 28 -13.36 17.11 3.81
CA LEU A 28 -13.65 18.01 2.69
C LEU A 28 -15.08 18.51 2.75
N SER A 29 -15.24 19.81 2.62
CA SER A 29 -16.55 20.48 2.56
C SER A 29 -16.52 21.68 1.62
N MET A 30 -17.68 22.30 1.39
CA MET A 30 -17.78 23.55 0.64
C MET A 30 -17.88 24.73 1.58
N ALA A 31 -17.12 25.77 1.29
CA ALA A 31 -17.28 27.10 1.90
C ALA A 31 -17.70 28.12 0.86
N GLY A 32 -18.17 29.28 1.32
CA GLY A 32 -18.65 30.35 0.48
C GLY A 32 -20.01 30.04 -0.16
N ARG A 33 -20.44 30.93 -1.07
CA ARG A 33 -21.69 30.78 -1.85
C ARG A 33 -21.55 31.49 -3.18
N GLY A 34 -22.33 31.06 -4.17
CA GLY A 34 -22.28 31.63 -5.51
C GLY A 34 -20.88 31.45 -6.12
N PHE A 35 -20.31 32.50 -6.66
CA PHE A 35 -19.00 32.51 -7.28
C PHE A 35 -17.84 32.32 -6.31
N ASP A 36 -18.06 32.59 -5.01
CA ASP A 36 -17.05 32.41 -3.97
C ASP A 36 -17.03 30.97 -3.40
N SER A 37 -17.87 30.08 -3.93
CA SER A 37 -17.93 28.70 -3.48
C SER A 37 -16.63 27.95 -3.83
N HIS A 38 -16.01 27.37 -2.82
CA HIS A 38 -14.76 26.61 -3.00
C HIS A 38 -14.66 25.46 -1.99
N ILE A 39 -13.83 24.47 -2.31
CA ILE A 39 -13.57 23.32 -1.45
C ILE A 39 -12.60 23.72 -0.34
N ILE A 40 -12.96 23.42 0.89
CA ILE A 40 -12.10 23.59 2.07
C ILE A 40 -11.76 22.23 2.69
N LYS A 41 -10.71 22.22 3.52
CA LYS A 41 -10.24 21.08 4.31
C LYS A 41 -10.33 21.45 5.78
N GLY A 42 -11.15 20.72 6.54
CA GLY A 42 -11.42 21.09 7.93
C GLY A 42 -11.91 22.53 8.05
N HIS A 43 -11.19 23.37 8.80
CA HIS A 43 -11.47 24.79 8.98
C HIS A 43 -10.73 25.69 7.96
N ASP A 44 -10.66 25.27 6.70
CA ASP A 44 -9.90 25.90 5.62
C ASP A 44 -8.37 25.85 5.84
N GLN A 45 -7.92 24.69 6.25
CA GLN A 45 -6.52 24.39 6.56
C GLN A 45 -5.83 23.69 5.38
N SER A 46 -4.55 23.34 5.55
CA SER A 46 -3.88 22.39 4.65
C SER A 46 -4.33 20.95 4.93
N PHE A 47 -4.05 20.03 4.00
CA PHE A 47 -4.30 18.61 4.27
C PHE A 47 -3.50 18.10 5.47
N MET A 48 -2.31 18.65 5.71
CA MET A 48 -1.44 18.26 6.83
C MET A 48 -1.97 18.70 8.20
N ASP A 49 -2.68 19.82 8.25
CA ASP A 49 -3.19 20.42 9.50
C ASP A 49 -4.62 19.96 9.80
N SER A 50 -5.26 19.25 8.86
CA SER A 50 -6.62 18.72 9.00
C SER A 50 -6.60 17.26 9.46
N ASP A 51 -7.77 16.72 9.83
CA ASP A 51 -7.94 15.30 10.20
C ASP A 51 -7.86 14.34 9.00
N CYS A 52 -7.18 14.75 7.92
CA CYS A 52 -7.04 13.96 6.71
C CYS A 52 -6.16 12.72 6.95
N VAL A 53 -6.72 11.54 6.69
CA VAL A 53 -6.00 10.24 6.78
C VAL A 53 -5.20 9.89 5.53
N SER A 54 -5.09 10.80 4.58
CA SER A 54 -4.33 10.62 3.33
C SER A 54 -4.70 9.34 2.54
N CYS A 55 -5.99 8.97 2.51
CA CYS A 55 -6.44 7.76 1.79
C CYS A 55 -6.38 7.91 0.26
N GLY A 56 -6.39 9.16 -0.26
CA GLY A 56 -6.31 9.47 -1.69
C GLY A 56 -7.61 9.27 -2.49
N ALA A 57 -8.74 8.94 -1.86
CA ALA A 57 -10.01 8.76 -2.55
C ALA A 57 -10.46 10.03 -3.30
N CYS A 58 -10.25 11.20 -2.70
CA CYS A 58 -10.58 12.48 -3.31
C CYS A 58 -9.70 12.82 -4.52
N SER A 59 -8.42 12.47 -4.50
CA SER A 59 -7.50 12.61 -5.64
C SER A 59 -7.92 11.72 -6.80
N GLN A 60 -8.20 10.46 -6.53
CA GLN A 60 -8.66 9.50 -7.55
C GLN A 60 -10.00 9.91 -8.15
N ALA A 61 -10.91 10.52 -7.38
CA ALA A 61 -12.22 10.98 -7.83
C ALA A 61 -12.20 12.30 -8.58
N CYS A 62 -11.13 13.10 -8.51
CA CYS A 62 -11.06 14.44 -9.07
C CYS A 62 -10.85 14.42 -10.60
N PRO A 63 -11.83 14.88 -11.43
CA PRO A 63 -11.71 14.79 -12.87
C PRO A 63 -10.75 15.81 -13.48
N THR A 64 -10.39 16.85 -12.75
CA THR A 64 -9.54 17.96 -13.23
C THR A 64 -8.16 18.00 -12.55
N SER A 65 -7.88 17.03 -11.67
CA SER A 65 -6.69 17.04 -10.81
C SER A 65 -6.54 18.31 -9.95
N ALA A 66 -7.66 19.00 -9.64
CA ALA A 66 -7.67 20.11 -8.69
C ALA A 66 -7.26 19.62 -7.28
N ILE A 67 -7.61 18.38 -6.93
CA ILE A 67 -7.00 17.63 -5.84
C ILE A 67 -6.24 16.48 -6.49
N SER A 68 -4.97 16.36 -6.15
CA SER A 68 -4.07 15.33 -6.70
C SER A 68 -3.14 14.81 -5.61
N ASP A 69 -2.48 13.71 -5.87
CA ASP A 69 -1.41 13.21 -5.03
C ASP A 69 -0.04 13.34 -5.73
N VAL A 70 1.01 13.21 -4.95
CA VAL A 70 2.39 13.41 -5.42
C VAL A 70 2.86 12.38 -6.46
N PHE A 71 2.13 11.29 -6.65
CA PHE A 71 2.46 10.22 -7.60
C PHE A 71 1.62 10.28 -8.88
N GLN A 72 0.52 11.04 -8.90
CA GLN A 72 -0.41 11.08 -10.03
C GLN A 72 0.26 11.50 -11.35
N SER A 73 1.19 12.45 -11.30
CA SER A 73 1.94 12.88 -12.48
C SER A 73 2.88 11.78 -13.02
N LYS A 74 3.40 10.95 -12.15
CA LYS A 74 4.26 9.82 -12.51
C LYS A 74 3.47 8.69 -13.18
N ALA A 75 2.21 8.51 -12.83
CA ALA A 75 1.34 7.50 -13.43
C ALA A 75 1.18 7.67 -14.96
N ILE A 76 1.35 8.88 -15.49
CA ILE A 76 1.29 9.18 -16.93
C ILE A 76 2.46 8.50 -17.68
N LEU A 77 3.58 8.25 -16.99
CA LEU A 77 4.77 7.61 -17.54
C LEU A 77 4.73 6.09 -17.47
N ALA A 78 3.62 5.51 -16.99
CA ALA A 78 3.52 4.07 -16.83
C ALA A 78 3.48 3.34 -18.17
N GLU A 79 4.30 2.31 -18.28
CA GLU A 79 4.36 1.41 -19.44
C GLU A 79 3.40 0.23 -19.26
N GLU A 80 3.17 -0.17 -18.01
CA GLU A 80 2.33 -1.31 -17.67
C GLU A 80 1.44 -1.00 -16.45
N LYS A 81 0.25 -1.62 -16.42
CA LYS A 81 -0.66 -1.62 -15.29
C LYS A 81 -1.01 -3.04 -14.93
N THR A 82 -0.72 -3.42 -13.71
CA THR A 82 -0.96 -4.78 -13.21
C THR A 82 -1.91 -4.74 -12.01
N ARG A 83 -2.93 -5.60 -12.02
CA ARG A 83 -3.80 -5.80 -10.86
C ARG A 83 -3.17 -6.79 -9.90
N THR A 84 -3.18 -6.45 -8.63
CA THR A 84 -2.63 -7.28 -7.54
C THR A 84 -3.40 -7.07 -6.25
N VAL A 85 -3.00 -7.78 -5.20
CA VAL A 85 -3.56 -7.68 -3.86
C VAL A 85 -2.59 -6.94 -2.95
N CYS A 86 -3.12 -6.07 -2.10
CA CYS A 86 -2.34 -5.35 -1.10
C CYS A 86 -1.72 -6.31 -0.08
N THR A 87 -0.42 -6.16 0.19
CA THR A 87 0.34 -7.03 1.08
C THR A 87 0.42 -6.53 2.53
N TYR A 88 -0.30 -5.44 2.89
CA TYR A 88 -0.15 -4.81 4.20
C TYR A 88 -1.02 -5.42 5.30
N CYS A 89 -2.19 -5.92 4.98
CA CYS A 89 -3.08 -6.52 5.98
C CYS A 89 -4.08 -7.50 5.35
N GLY A 90 -4.78 -8.25 6.20
CA GLY A 90 -5.73 -9.27 5.81
C GLY A 90 -7.02 -8.79 5.12
N VAL A 91 -7.22 -7.48 4.92
CA VAL A 91 -8.33 -6.96 4.10
C VAL A 91 -8.18 -7.40 2.64
N GLY A 92 -6.93 -7.51 2.14
CA GLY A 92 -6.69 -7.98 0.77
C GLY A 92 -7.21 -7.04 -0.32
N CYS A 93 -7.12 -5.73 -0.12
CA CYS A 93 -7.56 -4.74 -1.10
C CYS A 93 -6.95 -5.01 -2.48
N ASN A 94 -7.78 -4.97 -3.52
CA ASN A 94 -7.30 -5.01 -4.89
C ASN A 94 -6.68 -3.67 -5.27
N LEU A 95 -5.50 -3.72 -5.86
CA LEU A 95 -4.73 -2.57 -6.29
C LEU A 95 -4.44 -2.65 -7.78
N GLU A 96 -4.37 -1.50 -8.45
CA GLU A 96 -3.81 -1.34 -9.78
C GLU A 96 -2.47 -0.62 -9.66
N VAL A 97 -1.40 -1.34 -9.95
CA VAL A 97 -0.02 -0.86 -9.85
C VAL A 97 0.45 -0.41 -11.23
N SER A 98 0.88 0.83 -11.33
CA SER A 98 1.46 1.43 -12.54
C SER A 98 2.97 1.37 -12.46
N THR A 99 3.61 0.73 -13.44
CA THR A 99 5.06 0.50 -13.47
C THR A 99 5.69 1.01 -14.75
N ALA A 100 6.97 1.37 -14.68
CA ALA A 100 7.86 1.58 -15.81
C ALA A 100 9.29 1.22 -15.40
N ASN A 101 10.05 0.64 -16.30
CA ASN A 101 11.46 0.25 -16.07
C ASN A 101 11.68 -0.60 -14.79
N GLY A 102 10.70 -1.42 -14.41
CA GLY A 102 10.75 -2.25 -13.20
C GLY A 102 10.49 -1.49 -11.89
N GLU A 103 10.12 -0.22 -11.95
CA GLU A 103 9.78 0.58 -10.77
C GLU A 103 8.28 0.81 -10.65
N ILE A 104 7.78 0.85 -9.41
CA ILE A 104 6.41 1.26 -9.12
C ILE A 104 6.35 2.79 -9.12
N LEU A 105 5.52 3.35 -9.99
CA LEU A 105 5.31 4.78 -10.13
C LEU A 105 4.13 5.29 -9.33
N SER A 106 3.03 4.53 -9.31
CA SER A 106 1.82 4.87 -8.55
C SER A 106 0.96 3.63 -8.31
N ILE A 107 0.11 3.72 -7.30
CA ILE A 107 -0.89 2.69 -7.00
C ILE A 107 -2.26 3.35 -6.89
N GLN A 108 -3.26 2.75 -7.55
CA GLN A 108 -4.66 3.13 -7.46
C GLN A 108 -5.51 1.94 -7.01
N ALA A 109 -6.72 2.22 -6.54
CA ALA A 109 -7.71 1.19 -6.23
C ALA A 109 -8.75 1.17 -7.35
N PRO A 110 -8.92 0.05 -8.09
CA PRO A 110 -9.91 -0.05 -9.15
C PRO A 110 -11.34 0.09 -8.60
N TYR A 111 -12.20 0.86 -9.28
CA TYR A 111 -13.59 1.04 -8.84
C TYR A 111 -14.44 -0.22 -8.99
N ASP A 112 -14.03 -1.13 -9.88
CA ASP A 112 -14.66 -2.42 -10.14
C ASP A 112 -14.09 -3.57 -9.28
N ALA A 113 -13.30 -3.24 -8.25
CA ALA A 113 -12.74 -4.21 -7.33
C ALA A 113 -13.80 -4.70 -6.34
N GLU A 114 -14.02 -6.01 -6.26
CA GLU A 114 -15.04 -6.63 -5.40
C GLU A 114 -14.78 -6.43 -3.90
N VAL A 115 -13.50 -6.39 -3.49
CA VAL A 115 -13.12 -6.31 -2.08
C VAL A 115 -13.22 -4.89 -1.53
N ASN A 116 -12.80 -3.89 -2.31
CA ASN A 116 -12.56 -2.53 -1.80
C ASN A 116 -13.15 -1.42 -2.66
N GLU A 117 -13.85 -1.72 -3.76
CA GLU A 117 -14.69 -0.81 -4.55
C GLU A 117 -14.08 0.59 -4.78
N GLY A 118 -12.81 0.64 -5.18
CA GLY A 118 -12.08 1.89 -5.41
C GLY A 118 -11.42 2.49 -4.16
N HIS A 119 -11.50 1.81 -3.01
CA HIS A 119 -10.93 2.29 -1.76
C HIS A 119 -9.61 1.62 -1.42
N THR A 120 -8.74 2.36 -0.76
CA THR A 120 -7.56 1.81 -0.07
C THR A 120 -7.09 2.82 0.97
N CYS A 121 -6.40 2.34 1.99
CA CYS A 121 -5.81 3.23 2.99
C CYS A 121 -4.49 3.84 2.50
N LEU A 122 -3.95 4.78 3.27
CA LEU A 122 -2.65 5.41 3.05
C LEU A 122 -1.55 4.38 2.70
N LYS A 123 -1.49 3.27 3.43
CA LYS A 123 -0.42 2.28 3.23
C LYS A 123 -0.52 1.60 1.87
N GLY A 124 -1.71 1.12 1.49
CA GLY A 124 -1.92 0.47 0.21
C GLY A 124 -1.62 1.37 -0.98
N ARG A 125 -1.94 2.67 -0.85
CA ARG A 125 -1.77 3.63 -1.95
C ARG A 125 -0.37 4.22 -2.04
N TYR A 126 0.28 4.53 -0.93
CA TYR A 126 1.50 5.37 -0.93
C TYR A 126 2.73 4.73 -0.33
N ALA A 127 2.61 3.64 0.43
CA ALA A 127 3.75 3.07 1.12
C ALA A 127 4.48 1.98 0.32
N PHE A 128 4.61 2.15 -0.98
CA PHE A 128 5.30 1.21 -1.87
C PHE A 128 6.81 1.50 -2.05
N GLY A 129 7.33 2.54 -1.41
CA GLY A 129 8.75 2.91 -1.50
C GLY A 129 9.72 1.79 -1.12
N PHE A 130 9.30 0.85 -0.26
CA PHE A 130 10.11 -0.31 0.10
C PHE A 130 10.45 -1.21 -1.09
N TYR A 131 9.59 -1.26 -2.10
CA TYR A 131 9.80 -2.11 -3.28
C TYR A 131 11.01 -1.63 -4.10
N ASN A 132 11.11 -0.31 -4.30
CA ASN A 132 12.18 0.31 -5.10
C ASN A 132 13.42 0.67 -4.26
N HIS A 133 13.43 0.38 -2.94
CA HIS A 133 14.51 0.77 -2.05
C HIS A 133 15.79 -0.03 -2.33
N GLU A 134 16.94 0.64 -2.29
CA GLU A 134 18.25 0.03 -2.55
C GLU A 134 18.60 -1.05 -1.53
N ASP A 135 18.21 -0.88 -0.26
CA ASP A 135 18.46 -1.84 0.83
C ASP A 135 17.52 -3.06 0.78
N ARG A 136 16.65 -3.18 -0.23
CA ARG A 136 15.76 -4.34 -0.34
C ARG A 136 16.57 -5.60 -0.54
N ILE A 137 16.38 -6.58 0.34
CA ILE A 137 16.98 -7.91 0.20
C ILE A 137 16.37 -8.61 -1.04
N LYS A 138 17.22 -8.99 -2.00
CA LYS A 138 16.82 -9.61 -3.28
C LYS A 138 17.21 -11.07 -3.38
N THR A 139 18.16 -11.51 -2.55
CA THR A 139 18.67 -12.89 -2.50
C THR A 139 18.68 -13.39 -1.05
N PRO A 140 18.63 -14.69 -0.80
CA PRO A 140 18.85 -15.22 0.54
C PRO A 140 20.21 -14.76 1.10
N LEU A 141 20.26 -14.51 2.41
CA LEU A 141 21.49 -14.13 3.10
C LEU A 141 21.80 -15.16 4.17
N ILE A 142 23.00 -15.71 4.14
CA ILE A 142 23.51 -16.63 5.17
C ILE A 142 24.60 -15.94 5.97
N LYS A 143 24.49 -16.02 7.31
CA LYS A 143 25.51 -15.46 8.20
C LYS A 143 26.68 -16.44 8.32
N ARG A 144 27.84 -16.07 7.72
CA ARG A 144 29.11 -16.79 7.79
C ARG A 144 30.15 -15.91 8.48
N ASN A 145 30.85 -16.44 9.48
CA ASN A 145 31.87 -15.71 10.23
C ASN A 145 31.43 -14.33 10.78
N GLY A 146 30.14 -14.23 11.18
CA GLY A 146 29.58 -13.00 11.73
C GLY A 146 29.08 -11.99 10.69
N LYS A 147 29.29 -12.20 9.40
CA LYS A 147 28.83 -11.34 8.27
C LYS A 147 27.76 -12.05 7.45
N PHE A 148 26.80 -11.27 6.94
CA PHE A 148 25.82 -11.78 5.97
C PHE A 148 26.44 -11.81 4.57
N GLU A 149 26.31 -12.93 3.90
CA GLU A 149 26.79 -13.19 2.54
C GLU A 149 25.61 -13.67 1.70
N GLU A 150 25.57 -13.27 0.43
CA GLU A 150 24.56 -13.76 -0.52
C GLU A 150 24.68 -15.25 -0.71
N ALA A 151 23.54 -15.93 -0.84
CA ALA A 151 23.45 -17.37 -1.02
C ALA A 151 22.34 -17.70 -2.04
N THR A 152 22.38 -18.90 -2.57
CA THR A 152 21.29 -19.46 -3.36
C THR A 152 20.15 -19.94 -2.47
N TRP A 153 18.96 -20.11 -3.04
CA TRP A 153 17.82 -20.70 -2.32
C TRP A 153 18.12 -22.14 -1.88
N ASP A 154 18.82 -22.93 -2.70
CA ASP A 154 19.20 -24.31 -2.35
C ASP A 154 20.11 -24.34 -1.13
N GLU A 155 21.17 -23.50 -1.09
CA GLU A 155 22.03 -23.36 0.08
C GLU A 155 21.26 -22.95 1.34
N ALA A 156 20.30 -22.01 1.20
CA ALA A 156 19.48 -21.58 2.31
C ALA A 156 18.55 -22.70 2.83
N TYR A 157 17.92 -23.44 1.92
CA TYR A 157 17.06 -24.58 2.29
C TYR A 157 17.86 -25.73 2.92
N ASP A 158 19.03 -26.06 2.40
CA ASP A 158 19.89 -27.10 2.98
C ASP A 158 20.32 -26.73 4.41
N LEU A 159 20.69 -25.46 4.62
CA LEU A 159 21.06 -24.97 5.95
C LEU A 159 19.88 -25.02 6.92
N ILE A 160 18.69 -24.55 6.50
CA ILE A 160 17.48 -24.51 7.34
C ILE A 160 17.04 -25.92 7.69
N THR A 161 16.91 -26.80 6.69
CA THR A 161 16.45 -28.18 6.89
C THR A 161 17.44 -28.99 7.71
N GLY A 162 18.73 -28.81 7.50
CA GLY A 162 19.77 -29.45 8.31
C GLY A 162 19.69 -29.03 9.77
N LYS A 163 19.55 -27.73 10.06
CA LYS A 163 19.38 -27.22 11.43
C LYS A 163 18.10 -27.70 12.08
N PHE A 164 16.98 -27.69 11.37
CA PHE A 164 15.71 -28.16 11.93
C PHE A 164 15.77 -29.65 12.30
N LYS A 165 16.35 -30.49 11.43
CA LYS A 165 16.55 -31.91 11.73
C LYS A 165 17.39 -32.11 12.99
N SER A 166 18.54 -31.43 13.10
CA SER A 166 19.41 -31.51 14.28
C SER A 166 18.69 -31.08 15.55
N ILE A 167 17.93 -29.96 15.52
CA ILE A 167 17.15 -29.49 16.68
C ILE A 167 16.08 -30.50 17.10
N ILE A 168 15.38 -31.08 16.15
CA ILE A 168 14.35 -32.10 16.41
C ILE A 168 14.95 -33.37 17.01
N GLU A 169 16.10 -33.82 16.47
CA GLU A 169 16.81 -34.99 16.98
C GLU A 169 17.33 -34.80 18.42
N GLU A 170 17.81 -33.61 18.74
CA GLU A 170 18.38 -33.30 20.06
C GLU A 170 17.31 -32.94 21.10
N ASN A 171 16.23 -32.24 20.72
CA ASN A 171 15.31 -31.60 21.68
C ASN A 171 13.84 -31.99 21.48
N GLY A 172 13.54 -32.80 20.45
CA GLY A 172 12.18 -33.19 20.10
C GLY A 172 11.46 -32.17 19.19
N PRO A 173 10.33 -32.57 18.60
CA PRO A 173 9.59 -31.75 17.61
C PRO A 173 9.05 -30.44 18.22
N ASP A 174 8.72 -30.41 19.50
CA ASP A 174 8.20 -29.22 20.19
C ASP A 174 9.22 -28.09 20.37
N ALA A 175 10.49 -28.34 19.97
CA ALA A 175 11.53 -27.31 20.00
C ALA A 175 11.44 -26.32 18.82
N ILE A 176 10.57 -26.58 17.84
CA ILE A 176 10.35 -25.68 16.69
C ILE A 176 8.94 -25.10 16.78
N ALA A 177 8.86 -23.79 16.63
CA ALA A 177 7.59 -23.08 16.61
C ALA A 177 7.57 -22.04 15.48
N GLY A 178 6.38 -21.72 15.00
CA GLY A 178 6.15 -20.68 14.00
C GLY A 178 5.36 -19.50 14.56
N ILE A 179 5.69 -18.29 14.07
CA ILE A 179 4.95 -17.08 14.35
C ILE A 179 4.34 -16.58 13.03
N SER A 180 3.05 -16.38 13.02
CA SER A 180 2.32 -15.81 11.90
C SER A 180 1.60 -14.52 12.30
N SER A 181 0.98 -13.83 11.35
CA SER A 181 0.41 -12.51 11.57
C SER A 181 -0.90 -12.31 10.79
N ALA A 182 -1.82 -11.53 11.36
CA ALA A 182 -3.00 -11.04 10.64
C ALA A 182 -2.65 -10.11 9.44
N ARG A 183 -1.38 -9.74 9.29
CA ARG A 183 -0.87 -9.00 8.14
C ARG A 183 -0.38 -9.88 6.99
N CYS A 184 -0.33 -11.19 7.21
CA CYS A 184 -0.06 -12.16 6.15
C CYS A 184 -1.34 -12.48 5.39
N THR A 185 -1.21 -12.96 4.16
CA THR A 185 -2.34 -13.48 3.39
C THR A 185 -2.91 -14.76 4.04
N ASN A 186 -4.12 -15.14 3.66
CA ASN A 186 -4.71 -16.39 4.15
C ASN A 186 -3.87 -17.62 3.73
N GLU A 187 -3.31 -17.58 2.51
CA GLU A 187 -2.44 -18.61 1.97
C GLU A 187 -1.14 -18.76 2.77
N GLU A 188 -0.52 -17.64 3.15
CA GLU A 188 0.70 -17.64 3.98
C GLU A 188 0.40 -18.20 5.38
N ASN A 189 -0.70 -17.80 6.00
CA ASN A 189 -1.13 -18.34 7.30
C ASN A 189 -1.43 -19.84 7.23
N TYR A 190 -2.11 -20.28 6.18
CA TYR A 190 -2.38 -21.69 5.94
C TYR A 190 -1.10 -22.51 5.75
N LEU A 191 -0.16 -22.01 4.93
CA LEU A 191 1.12 -22.67 4.70
C LEU A 191 1.98 -22.74 5.96
N MET A 192 1.97 -21.67 6.78
CA MET A 192 2.67 -21.67 8.06
C MET A 192 2.09 -22.73 9.01
N GLN A 193 0.76 -22.80 9.15
CA GLN A 193 0.11 -23.82 9.98
C GLN A 193 0.38 -25.25 9.48
N LYS A 194 0.43 -25.44 8.16
CA LYS A 194 0.70 -26.75 7.58
C LYS A 194 2.16 -27.18 7.75
N PHE A 195 3.08 -26.21 7.81
CA PHE A 195 4.52 -26.46 7.94
C PHE A 195 4.92 -26.78 9.37
N ILE A 196 4.33 -26.11 10.37
CA ILE A 196 4.55 -26.38 11.79
C ILE A 196 3.63 -27.48 12.29
#